data_931deda55c74b0d8906cf2bf16d608a6
#
_entry.id   931deda55c74b0d8906cf2bf16d608a6
#
_cell.length_a   1.000
_cell.length_b   1.000
_cell.length_c   1.000
_cell.angle_alpha   90.00
_cell.angle_beta   90.00
_cell.angle_gamma   90.00
#
_symmetry.space_group_name_H-M   'P 1'
#
loop_
_entity.id
_entity.type
_entity.pdbx_description
1 polymer ?
#
loop_
_entity_poly.entity_id
_entity_poly.type
_entity_poly.pdbx_seq_one_letter_code
_entity_poly.pdbx_strand_id
1 'polypeptide(L)'
;MIRFALIVASVLGFALTTAVGNLLVPLLRALVPPEKETGPGGQPQSKDKEEPQPQPPRGLPTMGGLCFIIGTLAAVGVGWVVVCLVQPELLGGGLTGRLMLGLGAGFLLGAAGLADDLARLRPRQVLGLRAGPRLALEGVAAAVTVAALWAGEYMPTGLTVPLAGYVELGAAAAPLWVTMLVALAESARLAGPTDGAVAGAAFVAMLGLMGAETILGFFPLAVLPAALAGALMAFLLWNFYPARLMPGAVGCLFLAGAVGGIPLSIGRADIALALGLPFWAEGLAAVLQGLWRRMRGRPLFKAGSLDAWLRRKGGPVAAFYVFCALALAGTLAALRTAQF
;
A
#
# COMPACT_ATOMS: atom_id res chain seq x y z
N MET A 1 -12.82 -26.27 7.25
CA MET A 1 -12.62 -25.46 8.46
C MET A 1 -11.73 -24.23 8.24
N ILE A 2 -10.62 -24.28 7.45
CA ILE A 2 -9.79 -23.09 7.18
C ILE A 2 -10.58 -21.98 6.48
N ARG A 3 -11.53 -22.30 5.58
CA ARG A 3 -12.42 -21.29 4.98
C ARG A 3 -13.18 -20.47 6.03
N PHE A 4 -13.51 -21.06 7.15
CA PHE A 4 -14.12 -20.37 8.27
C PHE A 4 -13.15 -19.36 8.90
N ALA A 5 -11.86 -19.70 9.05
CA ALA A 5 -10.85 -18.77 9.55
C ALA A 5 -10.68 -17.54 8.67
N LEU A 6 -10.76 -17.67 7.33
CA LEU A 6 -10.71 -16.55 6.39
C LEU A 6 -11.92 -15.62 6.56
N ILE A 7 -13.12 -16.18 6.72
CA ILE A 7 -14.34 -15.40 6.94
C ILE A 7 -14.23 -14.66 8.27
N VAL A 8 -13.81 -15.35 9.34
CA VAL A 8 -13.60 -14.74 10.66
C VAL A 8 -12.58 -13.61 10.58
N ALA A 9 -11.44 -13.83 9.94
CA ALA A 9 -10.40 -12.80 9.79
C ALA A 9 -10.92 -11.58 9.01
N SER A 10 -11.65 -11.79 7.92
CA SER A 10 -12.22 -10.69 7.11
C SER A 10 -13.27 -9.90 7.89
N VAL A 11 -14.21 -10.59 8.56
CA VAL A 11 -15.27 -9.93 9.36
C VAL A 11 -14.68 -9.19 10.56
N LEU A 12 -13.69 -9.78 11.25
CA LEU A 12 -12.98 -9.11 12.35
C LEU A 12 -12.18 -7.92 11.83
N GLY A 13 -11.50 -8.04 10.70
CA GLY A 13 -10.79 -6.94 10.05
C GLY A 13 -11.72 -5.76 9.79
N PHE A 14 -12.90 -6.02 9.24
CA PHE A 14 -13.93 -5.00 9.04
C PHE A 14 -14.42 -4.41 10.36
N ALA A 15 -14.85 -5.24 11.31
CA ALA A 15 -15.44 -4.79 12.57
C ALA A 15 -14.43 -3.99 13.43
N LEU A 16 -13.20 -4.49 13.57
CA LEU A 16 -12.16 -3.83 14.36
C LEU A 16 -11.71 -2.53 13.72
N THR A 17 -11.54 -2.49 12.39
CA THR A 17 -11.21 -1.23 11.70
C THR A 17 -12.32 -0.21 11.85
N THR A 18 -13.59 -0.63 11.81
CA THR A 18 -14.73 0.27 12.06
C THR A 18 -14.71 0.79 13.50
N ALA A 19 -14.47 -0.07 14.47
CA ALA A 19 -14.41 0.33 15.88
C ALA A 19 -13.26 1.30 16.15
N VAL A 20 -12.05 0.97 15.66
CA VAL A 20 -10.86 1.84 15.78
C VAL A 20 -11.08 3.15 15.02
N GLY A 21 -11.69 3.12 13.84
CA GLY A 21 -11.99 4.31 13.06
C GLY A 21 -12.94 5.27 13.80
N ASN A 22 -13.99 4.76 14.43
CA ASN A 22 -14.91 5.58 15.22
C ASN A 22 -14.21 6.29 16.40
N LEU A 23 -13.19 5.67 16.98
CA LEU A 23 -12.38 6.26 18.05
C LEU A 23 -11.31 7.22 17.51
N LEU A 24 -10.63 6.82 16.46
CA LEU A 24 -9.44 7.52 15.97
C LEU A 24 -9.79 8.73 15.09
N VAL A 25 -10.88 8.70 14.31
CA VAL A 25 -11.28 9.81 13.44
C VAL A 25 -11.52 11.12 14.21
N PRO A 26 -12.29 11.16 15.32
CA PRO A 26 -12.43 12.39 16.09
C PRO A 26 -11.12 12.87 16.71
N LEU A 27 -10.26 11.94 17.16
CA LEU A 27 -8.94 12.27 17.69
C LEU A 27 -8.03 12.90 16.61
N LEU A 28 -7.99 12.32 15.43
CA LEU A 28 -7.19 12.85 14.32
C LEU A 28 -7.72 14.21 13.84
N ARG A 29 -9.03 14.42 13.87
CA ARG A 29 -9.62 15.75 13.57
C ARG A 29 -9.21 16.81 14.57
N ALA A 30 -9.07 16.46 15.85
CA ALA A 30 -8.60 17.39 16.87
C ALA A 30 -7.13 17.79 16.70
N LEU A 31 -6.33 16.97 15.99
CA LEU A 31 -4.92 17.27 15.67
C LEU A 31 -4.75 18.13 14.43
N VAL A 32 -5.78 18.27 13.58
CA VAL A 32 -5.75 19.15 12.43
C VAL A 32 -5.89 20.60 12.93
N PRO A 33 -4.91 21.50 12.67
CA PRO A 33 -5.05 22.90 13.08
C PRO A 33 -6.31 23.51 12.46
N PRO A 34 -7.06 24.35 13.22
CA PRO A 34 -8.21 25.05 12.68
C PRO A 34 -7.77 25.87 11.47
N GLU A 35 -8.49 25.74 10.39
CA GLU A 35 -8.25 26.47 9.15
C GLU A 35 -8.29 27.97 9.46
N LYS A 36 -7.14 28.66 9.44
CA LYS A 36 -7.14 30.11 9.41
C LYS A 36 -7.82 30.46 8.10
N GLU A 37 -9.01 31.07 8.19
CA GLU A 37 -9.69 31.71 7.07
C GLU A 37 -8.73 32.72 6.44
N THR A 38 -7.90 32.25 5.52
CA THR A 38 -7.21 33.13 4.60
C THR A 38 -8.28 33.59 3.62
N GLY A 39 -8.71 34.85 3.78
CA GLY A 39 -9.67 35.50 2.91
C GLY A 39 -9.33 35.29 1.42
N PRO A 40 -10.25 35.57 0.51
CA PRO A 40 -10.11 35.34 -0.91
C PRO A 40 -8.95 36.15 -1.50
N GLY A 41 -7.72 35.65 -1.43
CA GLY A 41 -6.51 36.31 -1.92
C GLY A 41 -5.18 35.84 -1.37
N GLY A 42 -5.17 35.05 -0.32
CA GLY A 42 -3.93 34.63 0.34
C GLY A 42 -3.38 33.31 -0.16
N GLN A 43 -2.85 33.22 -1.37
CA GLN A 43 -1.88 32.18 -1.72
C GLN A 43 -0.53 32.58 -1.10
N PRO A 44 0.07 31.78 -0.22
CA PRO A 44 1.49 31.95 0.09
C PRO A 44 2.28 31.50 -1.14
N GLN A 45 2.70 32.47 -1.94
CA GLN A 45 3.72 32.25 -2.97
C GLN A 45 5.03 31.96 -2.25
N SER A 46 5.35 30.71 -2.02
CA SER A 46 6.74 30.32 -1.81
C SER A 46 7.47 30.50 -3.14
N LYS A 47 8.40 31.45 -3.17
CA LYS A 47 9.25 31.76 -4.33
C LYS A 47 10.29 30.68 -4.64
N ASP A 48 10.28 29.56 -3.92
CA ASP A 48 11.15 28.45 -4.17
C ASP A 48 10.50 27.51 -5.17
N LYS A 49 11.22 27.24 -6.27
CA LYS A 49 10.82 26.42 -7.42
C LYS A 49 10.80 24.92 -7.08
N GLU A 50 10.26 24.54 -5.93
CA GLU A 50 9.99 23.12 -5.64
C GLU A 50 8.69 22.71 -6.33
N GLU A 51 8.72 21.55 -6.95
CA GLU A 51 7.56 20.97 -7.64
C GLU A 51 6.35 20.90 -6.71
N PRO A 52 5.15 21.24 -7.19
CA PRO A 52 3.95 21.07 -6.41
C PRO A 52 3.72 19.57 -6.19
N GLN A 53 4.16 19.08 -5.02
CA GLN A 53 3.81 17.73 -4.58
C GLN A 53 2.30 17.64 -4.41
N PRO A 54 1.66 16.53 -4.79
CA PRO A 54 0.24 16.35 -4.55
C PRO A 54 -0.01 16.42 -3.05
N GLN A 55 -0.63 17.52 -2.62
CA GLN A 55 -0.98 17.73 -1.22
C GLN A 55 -2.37 17.17 -0.97
N PRO A 56 -2.61 16.53 0.19
CA PRO A 56 -3.96 16.16 0.58
C PRO A 56 -4.84 17.40 0.64
N PRO A 57 -6.15 17.28 0.38
CA PRO A 57 -7.08 18.37 0.52
C PRO A 57 -6.91 19.02 1.90
N ARG A 58 -6.77 20.34 1.94
CA ARG A 58 -6.58 21.09 3.20
C ARG A 58 -7.76 20.83 4.14
N GLY A 59 -7.48 20.59 5.42
CA GLY A 59 -8.50 20.37 6.45
C GLY A 59 -8.93 18.91 6.65
N LEU A 60 -8.46 17.93 5.85
CA LEU A 60 -8.75 16.52 6.10
C LEU A 60 -7.69 15.89 7.02
N PRO A 61 -8.10 15.10 8.03
CA PRO A 61 -7.17 14.36 8.84
C PRO A 61 -6.43 13.31 7.99
N THR A 62 -5.12 13.28 8.16
CA THR A 62 -4.21 12.25 7.62
C THR A 62 -3.96 11.17 8.69
N MET A 63 -3.14 10.16 8.42
CA MET A 63 -2.85 9.02 9.30
C MET A 63 -4.03 8.05 9.51
N GLY A 64 -5.07 8.11 8.68
CA GLY A 64 -6.18 7.15 8.73
C GLY A 64 -5.75 5.70 8.49
N GLY A 65 -4.57 5.50 7.93
CA GLY A 65 -3.94 4.18 7.78
C GLY A 65 -3.84 3.39 9.08
N LEU A 66 -3.67 4.07 10.22
CA LEU A 66 -3.61 3.42 11.52
C LEU A 66 -4.89 2.63 11.85
N CYS A 67 -6.05 3.06 11.36
CA CYS A 67 -7.31 2.35 11.58
C CYS A 67 -7.27 0.93 11.02
N PHE A 68 -6.92 0.79 9.74
CA PHE A 68 -6.90 -0.52 9.11
C PHE A 68 -5.65 -1.32 9.48
N ILE A 69 -4.53 -0.70 9.82
CA ILE A 69 -3.33 -1.39 10.30
C ILE A 69 -3.62 -2.11 11.62
N ILE A 70 -4.19 -1.39 12.60
CA ILE A 70 -4.56 -1.97 13.91
C ILE A 70 -5.63 -3.04 13.74
N GLY A 71 -6.66 -2.77 12.92
CA GLY A 71 -7.73 -3.73 12.64
C GLY A 71 -7.19 -5.01 11.98
N THR A 72 -6.29 -4.87 11.00
CA THR A 72 -5.65 -6.01 10.32
C THR A 72 -4.81 -6.82 11.28
N LEU A 73 -3.95 -6.16 12.10
CA LEU A 73 -3.08 -6.85 13.04
C LEU A 73 -3.87 -7.74 14.00
N ALA A 74 -4.92 -7.18 14.60
CA ALA A 74 -5.75 -7.94 15.54
C ALA A 74 -6.53 -9.06 14.84
N ALA A 75 -7.06 -8.81 13.63
CA ALA A 75 -7.79 -9.80 12.86
C ALA A 75 -6.91 -10.95 12.36
N VAL A 76 -5.68 -10.64 11.91
CA VAL A 76 -4.67 -11.66 11.53
C VAL A 76 -4.29 -12.50 12.75
N GLY A 77 -4.05 -11.87 13.91
CA GLY A 77 -3.72 -12.59 15.14
C GLY A 77 -4.79 -13.62 15.50
N VAL A 78 -6.04 -13.19 15.55
CA VAL A 78 -7.17 -14.12 15.85
C VAL A 78 -7.34 -15.14 14.74
N GLY A 79 -7.33 -14.73 13.47
CA GLY A 79 -7.49 -15.65 12.33
C GLY A 79 -6.40 -16.70 12.28
N TRP A 80 -5.14 -16.34 12.56
CA TRP A 80 -4.03 -17.27 12.62
C TRP A 80 -4.14 -18.27 13.78
N VAL A 81 -4.57 -17.81 14.96
CA VAL A 81 -4.87 -18.70 16.09
C VAL A 81 -5.93 -19.72 15.69
N VAL A 82 -7.01 -19.29 15.02
CA VAL A 82 -8.05 -20.21 14.54
C VAL A 82 -7.48 -21.22 13.52
N VAL A 83 -6.61 -20.80 12.60
CA VAL A 83 -5.93 -21.70 11.65
C VAL A 83 -5.11 -22.74 12.40
N CYS A 84 -4.29 -22.32 13.36
CA CYS A 84 -3.44 -23.21 14.16
C CYS A 84 -4.23 -24.19 15.04
N LEU A 85 -5.38 -23.78 15.57
CA LEU A 85 -6.27 -24.66 16.34
C LEU A 85 -6.91 -25.74 15.45
N VAL A 86 -7.17 -25.41 14.17
CA VAL A 86 -7.76 -26.36 13.21
C VAL A 86 -6.72 -27.30 12.62
N GLN A 87 -5.50 -26.82 12.43
CA GLN A 87 -4.36 -27.55 11.87
C GLN A 87 -3.08 -27.25 12.66
N PRO A 88 -2.85 -27.90 13.82
CA PRO A 88 -1.67 -27.67 14.66
C PRO A 88 -0.34 -27.94 13.95
N GLU A 89 -0.34 -28.79 12.95
CA GLU A 89 0.84 -29.16 12.14
C GLU A 89 1.46 -27.96 11.42
N LEU A 90 0.66 -26.89 11.16
CA LEU A 90 1.13 -25.70 10.48
C LEU A 90 2.03 -24.80 11.34
N LEU A 91 2.03 -24.98 12.65
CA LEU A 91 2.90 -24.23 13.59
C LEU A 91 4.39 -24.49 13.34
N GLY A 92 4.77 -25.69 12.87
CA GLY A 92 6.15 -26.07 12.59
C GLY A 92 6.61 -25.91 11.14
N GLY A 93 5.70 -25.60 10.21
CA GLY A 93 5.92 -25.75 8.78
C GLY A 93 6.47 -24.53 8.03
N GLY A 94 7.10 -23.55 8.69
CA GLY A 94 7.62 -22.34 8.01
C GLY A 94 6.53 -21.37 7.54
N LEU A 95 5.24 -21.75 7.55
CA LEU A 95 4.13 -20.88 7.15
C LEU A 95 3.96 -19.68 8.10
N THR A 96 4.15 -19.88 9.39
CA THR A 96 4.14 -18.80 10.39
C THR A 96 5.23 -17.76 10.09
N GLY A 97 6.44 -18.23 9.69
CA GLY A 97 7.54 -17.36 9.27
C GLY A 97 7.15 -16.50 8.05
N ARG A 98 6.56 -17.13 7.03
CA ARG A 98 6.08 -16.43 5.82
C ARG A 98 5.00 -15.38 6.15
N LEU A 99 4.03 -15.75 7.00
CA LEU A 99 2.99 -14.84 7.48
C LEU A 99 3.60 -13.62 8.19
N MET A 100 4.53 -13.86 9.13
CA MET A 100 5.17 -12.79 9.91
C MET A 100 6.02 -11.88 9.02
N LEU A 101 6.73 -12.43 8.04
CA LEU A 101 7.54 -11.65 7.11
C LEU A 101 6.68 -10.84 6.14
N GLY A 102 5.60 -11.41 5.61
CA GLY A 102 4.66 -10.68 4.76
C GLY A 102 3.98 -9.52 5.50
N LEU A 103 3.50 -9.78 6.72
CA LEU A 103 2.94 -8.74 7.59
C LEU A 103 4.00 -7.72 8.00
N GLY A 104 5.21 -8.19 8.35
CA GLY A 104 6.35 -7.36 8.74
C GLY A 104 6.78 -6.37 7.66
N ALA A 105 6.72 -6.77 6.39
CA ALA A 105 7.00 -5.87 5.25
C ALA A 105 6.06 -4.65 5.24
N GLY A 106 4.76 -4.90 5.46
CA GLY A 106 3.77 -3.83 5.61
C GLY A 106 4.10 -2.93 6.79
N PHE A 107 4.43 -3.50 7.96
CA PHE A 107 4.75 -2.74 9.17
C PHE A 107 6.02 -1.90 9.03
N LEU A 108 7.09 -2.44 8.47
CA LEU A 108 8.36 -1.73 8.31
C LEU A 108 8.20 -0.52 7.39
N LEU A 109 7.56 -0.70 6.23
CA LEU A 109 7.27 0.42 5.33
C LEU A 109 6.23 1.37 5.94
N GLY A 110 5.20 0.86 6.61
CA GLY A 110 4.22 1.66 7.33
C GLY A 110 4.85 2.51 8.44
N ALA A 111 5.84 1.99 9.16
CA ALA A 111 6.59 2.74 10.18
C ALA A 111 7.41 3.87 9.54
N ALA A 112 8.01 3.65 8.36
CA ALA A 112 8.65 4.71 7.59
C ALA A 112 7.64 5.81 7.20
N GLY A 113 6.44 5.43 6.76
CA GLY A 113 5.35 6.37 6.49
C GLY A 113 4.83 7.10 7.72
N LEU A 114 4.76 6.42 8.87
CA LEU A 114 4.39 7.03 10.14
C LEU A 114 5.40 8.12 10.55
N ALA A 115 6.69 7.87 10.36
CA ALA A 115 7.72 8.87 10.62
C ALA A 115 7.54 10.13 9.73
N ASP A 116 7.17 9.96 8.46
CA ASP A 116 6.84 11.08 7.55
C ASP A 116 5.59 11.84 8.04
N ASP A 117 4.51 11.14 8.39
CA ASP A 117 3.29 11.75 8.88
C ASP A 117 3.48 12.47 10.22
N LEU A 118 4.27 11.90 11.15
CA LEU A 118 4.63 12.56 12.41
C LEU A 118 5.50 13.82 12.18
N ALA A 119 6.39 13.79 11.18
CA ALA A 119 7.16 14.95 10.82
C ALA A 119 6.27 16.12 10.36
N ARG A 120 5.16 15.82 9.65
CA ARG A 120 4.16 16.83 9.20
C ARG A 120 3.43 17.53 10.35
N LEU A 121 3.35 16.90 11.52
CA LEU A 121 2.74 17.53 12.71
C LEU A 121 3.63 18.65 13.30
N ARG A 122 4.91 18.70 12.92
CA ARG A 122 5.82 19.74 13.41
C ARG A 122 5.60 21.05 12.65
N PRO A 123 5.50 22.22 13.34
CA PRO A 123 5.18 23.51 12.70
C PRO A 123 6.14 23.93 11.58
N ARG A 124 7.37 23.42 11.58
CA ARG A 124 8.42 23.74 10.61
C ARG A 124 8.53 22.72 9.46
N GLN A 125 7.77 21.64 9.47
CA GLN A 125 7.85 20.52 8.51
C GLN A 125 6.49 20.15 7.92
N VAL A 126 5.69 21.13 7.56
CA VAL A 126 4.32 20.94 7.02
C VAL A 126 4.27 20.01 5.80
N LEU A 127 5.37 19.90 5.05
CA LEU A 127 5.50 19.01 3.89
C LEU A 127 6.01 17.59 4.24
N GLY A 128 6.26 17.30 5.53
CA GLY A 128 6.85 16.04 5.98
C GLY A 128 8.37 15.99 5.86
N LEU A 129 8.92 14.79 5.75
CA LEU A 129 10.36 14.59 5.58
C LEU A 129 10.83 15.03 4.18
N ARG A 130 12.05 15.57 4.11
CA ARG A 130 12.71 15.83 2.83
C ARG A 130 12.91 14.52 2.06
N ALA A 131 12.99 14.59 0.74
CA ALA A 131 13.09 13.41 -0.13
C ALA A 131 14.26 12.47 0.26
N GLY A 132 15.45 13.03 0.58
CA GLY A 132 16.61 12.22 0.96
C GLY A 132 16.39 11.36 2.20
N PRO A 133 16.09 11.93 3.39
CA PRO A 133 15.80 11.17 4.60
C PRO A 133 14.63 10.20 4.45
N ARG A 134 13.60 10.57 3.69
CA ARG A 134 12.43 9.72 3.45
C ARG A 134 12.80 8.48 2.64
N LEU A 135 13.45 8.66 1.48
CA LEU A 135 13.93 7.53 0.65
C LEU A 135 14.94 6.65 1.39
N ALA A 136 15.79 7.24 2.23
CA ALA A 136 16.71 6.47 3.07
C ALA A 136 15.94 5.57 4.07
N LEU A 137 14.89 6.10 4.70
CA LEU A 137 14.07 5.35 5.65
C LEU A 137 13.29 4.22 4.97
N GLU A 138 12.69 4.49 3.82
CA GLU A 138 12.02 3.49 2.98
C GLU A 138 13.01 2.43 2.47
N GLY A 139 14.20 2.86 2.05
CA GLY A 139 15.28 1.97 1.62
C GLY A 139 15.77 1.05 2.73
N VAL A 140 15.93 1.57 3.96
CA VAL A 140 16.27 0.76 5.13
C VAL A 140 15.15 -0.24 5.44
N ALA A 141 13.88 0.19 5.45
CA ALA A 141 12.75 -0.68 5.70
C ALA A 141 12.66 -1.81 4.65
N ALA A 142 12.83 -1.48 3.37
CA ALA A 142 12.85 -2.45 2.29
C ALA A 142 14.05 -3.42 2.39
N ALA A 143 15.25 -2.89 2.69
CA ALA A 143 16.45 -3.71 2.87
C ALA A 143 16.33 -4.69 4.05
N VAL A 144 15.78 -4.24 5.18
CA VAL A 144 15.50 -5.10 6.35
C VAL A 144 14.48 -6.18 5.98
N THR A 145 13.43 -5.84 5.23
CA THR A 145 12.44 -6.81 4.74
C THR A 145 13.11 -7.88 3.88
N VAL A 146 13.90 -7.48 2.88
CA VAL A 146 14.58 -8.42 1.98
C VAL A 146 15.63 -9.26 2.72
N ALA A 147 16.38 -8.66 3.65
CA ALA A 147 17.33 -9.38 4.49
C ALA A 147 16.65 -10.42 5.39
N ALA A 148 15.49 -10.08 5.96
CA ALA A 148 14.70 -11.02 6.76
C ALA A 148 14.13 -12.18 5.91
N LEU A 149 13.68 -11.89 4.67
CA LEU A 149 13.26 -12.92 3.71
C LEU A 149 14.43 -13.83 3.31
N TRP A 150 15.61 -13.27 3.13
CA TRP A 150 16.83 -14.03 2.82
C TRP A 150 17.25 -14.92 4.00
N ALA A 151 17.26 -14.38 5.21
CA ALA A 151 17.60 -15.12 6.42
C ALA A 151 16.61 -16.25 6.73
N GLY A 152 15.34 -16.09 6.35
CA GLY A 152 14.31 -17.12 6.46
C GLY A 152 14.27 -18.11 5.29
N GLU A 153 15.14 -17.97 4.30
CA GLU A 153 15.16 -18.79 3.07
C GLU A 153 13.87 -18.70 2.23
N TYR A 154 13.16 -17.57 2.32
CA TYR A 154 11.90 -17.33 1.58
C TYR A 154 12.05 -16.37 0.41
N MET A 155 13.23 -15.71 0.28
CA MET A 155 13.46 -14.74 -0.77
C MET A 155 13.45 -15.39 -2.16
N PRO A 156 12.61 -14.91 -3.12
CA PRO A 156 12.66 -15.42 -4.48
C PRO A 156 13.98 -15.06 -5.15
N THR A 157 14.67 -16.05 -5.72
CA THR A 157 15.92 -15.88 -6.47
C THR A 157 15.69 -15.59 -7.94
N GLY A 158 14.45 -15.69 -8.40
CA GLY A 158 14.07 -15.47 -9.80
C GLY A 158 12.65 -14.93 -9.94
N LEU A 159 12.25 -14.80 -11.18
CA LEU A 159 10.97 -14.25 -11.60
C LEU A 159 10.33 -15.16 -12.65
N THR A 160 9.06 -15.51 -12.46
CA THR A 160 8.28 -16.19 -13.49
C THR A 160 7.73 -15.15 -14.47
N VAL A 161 8.23 -15.18 -15.71
CA VAL A 161 7.79 -14.27 -16.77
C VAL A 161 6.82 -15.03 -17.68
N PRO A 162 5.57 -14.53 -17.87
CA PRO A 162 4.66 -15.12 -18.83
C PRO A 162 5.33 -15.23 -20.21
N LEU A 163 5.25 -16.38 -20.86
CA LEU A 163 5.85 -16.70 -22.16
C LEU A 163 7.37 -16.99 -22.14
N ALA A 164 8.16 -16.47 -21.21
CA ALA A 164 9.60 -16.70 -21.11
C ALA A 164 9.98 -17.77 -20.08
N GLY A 165 9.04 -18.18 -19.22
CA GLY A 165 9.28 -19.15 -18.14
C GLY A 165 9.97 -18.52 -16.93
N TYR A 166 10.66 -19.35 -16.15
CA TYR A 166 11.37 -18.92 -14.95
C TYR A 166 12.73 -18.34 -15.33
N VAL A 167 12.99 -17.11 -14.92
CA VAL A 167 14.25 -16.38 -15.10
C VAL A 167 14.96 -16.28 -13.75
N GLU A 168 16.11 -16.91 -13.62
CA GLU A 168 16.93 -16.84 -12.43
C GLU A 168 17.73 -15.54 -12.41
N LEU A 169 17.61 -14.76 -11.32
CA LEU A 169 18.30 -13.48 -11.13
C LEU A 169 19.55 -13.61 -10.26
N GLY A 170 19.68 -14.71 -9.54
CA GLY A 170 20.82 -14.97 -8.64
C GLY A 170 21.03 -13.85 -7.62
N ALA A 171 22.28 -13.36 -7.53
CA ALA A 171 22.64 -12.30 -6.59
C ALA A 171 21.97 -10.93 -6.87
N ALA A 172 21.47 -10.71 -8.10
CA ALA A 172 20.77 -9.48 -8.45
C ALA A 172 19.35 -9.42 -7.86
N ALA A 173 18.79 -10.52 -7.39
CA ALA A 173 17.46 -10.58 -6.84
C ALA A 173 17.27 -9.64 -5.63
N ALA A 174 18.18 -9.68 -4.65
CA ALA A 174 18.06 -8.87 -3.44
C ALA A 174 17.99 -7.35 -3.70
N PRO A 175 18.94 -6.72 -4.42
CA PRO A 175 18.84 -5.30 -4.73
C PRO A 175 17.63 -4.96 -5.61
N LEU A 176 17.18 -5.88 -6.46
CA LEU A 176 16.00 -5.68 -7.29
C LEU A 176 14.73 -5.61 -6.44
N TRP A 177 14.57 -6.52 -5.45
CA TRP A 177 13.41 -6.51 -4.56
C TRP A 177 13.40 -5.32 -3.62
N VAL A 178 14.55 -4.87 -3.13
CA VAL A 178 14.65 -3.61 -2.37
C VAL A 178 14.18 -2.44 -3.23
N THR A 179 14.69 -2.32 -4.45
CA THR A 179 14.30 -1.25 -5.38
C THR A 179 12.81 -1.31 -5.72
N MET A 180 12.29 -2.51 -5.94
CA MET A 180 10.86 -2.74 -6.20
C MET A 180 9.99 -2.26 -5.04
N LEU A 181 10.32 -2.61 -3.80
CA LEU A 181 9.55 -2.21 -2.61
C LEU A 181 9.56 -0.68 -2.42
N VAL A 182 10.72 -0.03 -2.57
CA VAL A 182 10.84 1.43 -2.48
C VAL A 182 10.06 2.12 -3.60
N ALA A 183 10.18 1.64 -4.84
CA ALA A 183 9.45 2.19 -5.98
C ALA A 183 7.93 2.02 -5.80
N LEU A 184 7.48 0.89 -5.25
CA LEU A 184 6.08 0.62 -4.96
C LEU A 184 5.56 1.56 -3.84
N ALA A 185 6.37 1.77 -2.79
CA ALA A 185 6.06 2.66 -1.69
C ALA A 185 5.89 4.12 -2.15
N GLU A 186 6.84 4.64 -2.93
CA GLU A 186 6.76 5.99 -3.49
C GLU A 186 5.57 6.14 -4.46
N SER A 187 5.29 5.14 -5.27
CA SER A 187 4.15 5.13 -6.19
C SER A 187 2.81 5.15 -5.46
N ALA A 188 2.65 4.33 -4.42
CA ALA A 188 1.45 4.32 -3.58
C ALA A 188 1.26 5.64 -2.82
N ARG A 189 2.35 6.26 -2.37
CA ARG A 189 2.34 7.57 -1.71
C ARG A 189 1.87 8.68 -2.65
N LEU A 190 2.27 8.64 -3.92
CA LEU A 190 1.83 9.61 -4.93
C LEU A 190 0.32 9.53 -5.18
N ALA A 191 -0.24 8.32 -5.19
CA ALA A 191 -1.69 8.09 -5.33
C ALA A 191 -2.49 8.39 -4.04
N GLY A 192 -1.81 8.50 -2.89
CA GLY A 192 -2.41 8.66 -1.56
C GLY A 192 -3.39 9.81 -1.38
N PRO A 193 -3.21 10.99 -2.00
CA PRO A 193 -4.12 12.12 -1.90
C PRO A 193 -5.47 11.94 -2.63
N THR A 194 -5.67 10.83 -3.30
CA THR A 194 -6.90 10.55 -4.08
C THR A 194 -7.89 9.72 -3.29
N ASP A 195 -9.12 10.22 -3.22
CA ASP A 195 -10.21 9.61 -2.48
C ASP A 195 -10.42 8.15 -2.89
N GLY A 196 -10.21 7.23 -1.95
CA GLY A 196 -10.43 5.80 -2.12
C GLY A 196 -9.46 5.05 -3.03
N ALA A 197 -8.69 5.73 -3.87
CA ALA A 197 -7.93 5.08 -4.95
C ALA A 197 -6.94 4.02 -4.44
N VAL A 198 -6.09 4.37 -3.48
CA VAL A 198 -5.09 3.46 -2.91
C VAL A 198 -5.76 2.33 -2.11
N ALA A 199 -6.75 2.67 -1.28
CA ALA A 199 -7.45 1.68 -0.46
C ALA A 199 -8.30 0.72 -1.32
N GLY A 200 -8.99 1.23 -2.35
CA GLY A 200 -9.77 0.42 -3.28
C GLY A 200 -8.91 -0.49 -4.14
N ALA A 201 -7.80 0.03 -4.68
CA ALA A 201 -6.86 -0.78 -5.46
C ALA A 201 -6.22 -1.88 -4.60
N ALA A 202 -5.79 -1.55 -3.38
CA ALA A 202 -5.24 -2.53 -2.44
C ALA A 202 -6.29 -3.57 -2.02
N PHE A 203 -7.55 -3.19 -1.82
CA PHE A 203 -8.64 -4.11 -1.54
C PHE A 203 -8.76 -5.18 -2.65
N VAL A 204 -8.82 -4.74 -3.91
CA VAL A 204 -8.89 -5.66 -5.06
C VAL A 204 -7.63 -6.53 -5.15
N ALA A 205 -6.45 -5.96 -4.92
CA ALA A 205 -5.19 -6.71 -4.90
C ALA A 205 -5.18 -7.80 -3.82
N MET A 206 -5.70 -7.51 -2.61
CA MET A 206 -5.79 -8.50 -1.53
C MET A 206 -6.75 -9.65 -1.86
N LEU A 207 -7.86 -9.39 -2.53
CA LEU A 207 -8.74 -10.46 -3.03
C LEU A 207 -8.02 -11.33 -4.08
N GLY A 208 -7.25 -10.72 -4.96
CA GLY A 208 -6.42 -11.41 -5.94
C GLY A 208 -5.34 -12.28 -5.29
N LEU A 209 -4.67 -11.73 -4.29
CA LEU A 209 -3.63 -12.44 -3.54
C LEU A 209 -4.19 -13.66 -2.80
N MET A 210 -5.35 -13.50 -2.15
CA MET A 210 -6.06 -14.62 -1.51
C MET A 210 -6.36 -15.75 -2.51
N GLY A 211 -6.75 -15.41 -3.75
CA GLY A 211 -6.94 -16.38 -4.82
C GLY A 211 -5.63 -17.03 -5.26
N ALA A 212 -4.56 -16.26 -5.45
CA ALA A 212 -3.26 -16.75 -5.85
C ALA A 212 -2.64 -17.70 -4.79
N GLU A 213 -2.70 -17.34 -3.51
CA GLU A 213 -2.25 -18.20 -2.39
C GLU A 213 -3.02 -19.52 -2.34
N THR A 214 -4.32 -19.47 -2.67
CA THR A 214 -5.15 -20.69 -2.75
C THR A 214 -4.69 -21.61 -3.88
N ILE A 215 -4.40 -21.08 -5.06
CA ILE A 215 -3.93 -21.82 -6.24
C ILE A 215 -2.54 -22.43 -5.97
N LEU A 216 -1.66 -21.68 -5.33
CA LEU A 216 -0.29 -22.07 -5.00
C LEU A 216 -0.20 -23.07 -3.81
N GLY A 217 -1.31 -23.41 -3.17
CA GLY A 217 -1.31 -24.29 -2.00
C GLY A 217 -0.97 -23.62 -0.67
N PHE A 218 -0.81 -22.29 -0.66
CA PHE A 218 -0.58 -21.49 0.56
C PHE A 218 -1.90 -21.03 1.22
N PHE A 219 -2.97 -21.77 1.05
CA PHE A 219 -4.31 -21.41 1.52
C PHE A 219 -4.38 -20.91 2.99
N PRO A 220 -3.60 -21.45 3.97
CA PRO A 220 -3.60 -20.92 5.34
C PRO A 220 -3.10 -19.48 5.45
N LEU A 221 -2.17 -19.06 4.57
CA LEU A 221 -1.63 -17.70 4.57
C LEU A 221 -2.66 -16.67 4.10
N ALA A 222 -3.68 -17.10 3.34
CA ALA A 222 -4.76 -16.25 2.86
C ALA A 222 -5.53 -15.54 3.99
N VAL A 223 -5.31 -15.92 5.25
CA VAL A 223 -5.84 -15.21 6.42
C VAL A 223 -5.37 -13.75 6.49
N LEU A 224 -4.13 -13.49 6.06
CA LEU A 224 -3.56 -12.13 6.05
C LEU A 224 -4.23 -11.23 5.01
N PRO A 225 -4.26 -11.58 3.71
CA PRO A 225 -4.97 -10.75 2.74
C PRO A 225 -6.48 -10.70 2.98
N ALA A 226 -7.11 -11.74 3.56
CA ALA A 226 -8.52 -11.72 3.93
C ALA A 226 -8.80 -10.69 5.04
N ALA A 227 -8.00 -10.67 6.11
CA ALA A 227 -8.11 -9.70 7.19
C ALA A 227 -7.92 -8.27 6.68
N LEU A 228 -6.88 -8.05 5.85
CA LEU A 228 -6.60 -6.74 5.28
C LEU A 228 -7.69 -6.29 4.30
N ALA A 229 -8.24 -7.18 3.49
CA ALA A 229 -9.38 -6.87 2.63
C ALA A 229 -10.60 -6.41 3.44
N GLY A 230 -10.94 -7.12 4.51
CA GLY A 230 -12.01 -6.70 5.43
C GLY A 230 -11.76 -5.33 6.05
N ALA A 231 -10.53 -5.09 6.51
CA ALA A 231 -10.12 -3.82 7.09
C ALA A 231 -10.18 -2.66 6.09
N LEU A 232 -9.76 -2.88 4.84
CA LEU A 232 -9.83 -1.88 3.78
C LEU A 232 -11.26 -1.57 3.35
N MET A 233 -12.13 -2.58 3.32
CA MET A 233 -13.55 -2.37 3.04
C MET A 233 -14.19 -1.45 4.10
N ALA A 234 -13.86 -1.66 5.39
CA ALA A 234 -14.28 -0.76 6.46
C ALA A 234 -13.69 0.64 6.29
N PHE A 235 -12.39 0.75 5.99
CA PHE A 235 -11.72 2.04 5.82
C PHE A 235 -12.33 2.86 4.68
N LEU A 236 -12.76 2.23 3.59
CA LEU A 236 -13.43 2.89 2.48
C LEU A 236 -14.73 3.61 2.87
N LEU A 237 -15.38 3.27 3.99
CA LEU A 237 -16.53 4.02 4.51
C LEU A 237 -16.20 5.49 4.83
N TRP A 238 -14.93 5.78 5.14
CA TRP A 238 -14.44 7.14 5.41
C TRP A 238 -13.58 7.71 4.28
N ASN A 239 -12.93 6.83 3.49
CA ASN A 239 -11.98 7.24 2.47
C ASN A 239 -12.58 7.34 1.06
N PHE A 240 -13.78 6.79 0.82
CA PHE A 240 -14.49 6.95 -0.46
C PHE A 240 -14.97 8.40 -0.65
N TYR A 241 -15.14 8.82 -1.91
CA TYR A 241 -15.55 10.18 -2.25
C TYR A 241 -16.97 10.53 -1.71
N PRO A 242 -17.18 11.68 -1.08
CA PRO A 242 -16.15 12.65 -0.63
C PRO A 242 -15.43 12.13 0.62
N ALA A 243 -14.11 11.99 0.53
CA ALA A 243 -13.34 11.43 1.65
C ALA A 243 -13.44 12.30 2.91
N ARG A 244 -13.53 11.63 4.05
CA ARG A 244 -13.54 12.24 5.40
C ARG A 244 -12.26 11.96 6.16
N LEU A 245 -11.44 11.04 5.66
CA LEU A 245 -10.19 10.58 6.25
C LEU A 245 -9.26 10.09 5.14
N MET A 246 -7.99 10.54 5.17
CA MET A 246 -6.98 10.10 4.23
C MET A 246 -6.06 9.03 4.86
N PRO A 247 -5.56 8.05 4.08
CA PRO A 247 -4.69 7.00 4.61
C PRO A 247 -3.40 7.54 5.22
N GLY A 248 -2.91 8.69 4.75
CA GLY A 248 -1.59 9.23 5.10
C GLY A 248 -0.45 8.43 4.47
N ALA A 249 0.78 8.87 4.71
CA ALA A 249 1.96 8.14 4.28
C ALA A 249 2.05 6.78 4.99
N VAL A 250 1.69 6.71 6.27
CA VAL A 250 1.65 5.47 7.05
C VAL A 250 0.78 4.40 6.37
N GLY A 251 -0.41 4.76 5.91
CA GLY A 251 -1.32 3.83 5.25
C GLY A 251 -0.85 3.43 3.86
N CYS A 252 -0.42 4.39 3.03
CA CYS A 252 0.05 4.13 1.68
C CYS A 252 1.28 3.22 1.65
N LEU A 253 2.27 3.48 2.52
CA LEU A 253 3.48 2.69 2.58
C LEU A 253 3.23 1.30 3.18
N PHE A 254 2.34 1.18 4.18
CA PHE A 254 1.91 -0.13 4.69
C PHE A 254 1.28 -0.98 3.57
N LEU A 255 0.39 -0.40 2.77
CA LEU A 255 -0.27 -1.11 1.67
C LEU A 255 0.72 -1.51 0.57
N ALA A 256 1.69 -0.64 0.24
CA ALA A 256 2.75 -0.98 -0.68
C ALA A 256 3.59 -2.16 -0.16
N GLY A 257 3.94 -2.13 1.14
CA GLY A 257 4.64 -3.22 1.81
C GLY A 257 3.85 -4.53 1.83
N ALA A 258 2.55 -4.47 2.04
CA ALA A 258 1.68 -5.64 1.99
C ALA A 258 1.56 -6.23 0.57
N VAL A 259 1.27 -5.36 -0.44
CA VAL A 259 1.15 -5.78 -1.86
C VAL A 259 2.46 -6.34 -2.40
N GLY A 260 3.61 -5.79 -1.99
CA GLY A 260 4.92 -6.29 -2.41
C GLY A 260 5.44 -7.44 -1.54
N GLY A 261 5.38 -7.29 -0.21
CA GLY A 261 6.03 -8.16 0.75
C GLY A 261 5.35 -9.51 0.96
N ILE A 262 4.01 -9.57 0.92
CA ILE A 262 3.29 -10.84 1.09
C ILE A 262 3.62 -11.80 -0.07
N PRO A 263 3.53 -11.41 -1.35
CA PRO A 263 3.96 -12.29 -2.45
C PRO A 263 5.45 -12.66 -2.39
N LEU A 264 6.32 -11.74 -1.97
CA LEU A 264 7.74 -12.05 -1.78
C LEU A 264 7.94 -13.13 -0.71
N SER A 265 7.16 -13.13 0.37
CA SER A 265 7.27 -14.12 1.45
C SER A 265 6.86 -15.53 1.02
N ILE A 266 6.04 -15.66 -0.02
CA ILE A 266 5.68 -16.95 -0.63
C ILE A 266 6.58 -17.31 -1.83
N GLY A 267 7.64 -16.50 -2.09
CA GLY A 267 8.60 -16.77 -3.16
C GLY A 267 8.13 -16.32 -4.56
N ARG A 268 7.08 -15.49 -4.69
CA ARG A 268 6.44 -15.11 -5.97
C ARG A 268 6.49 -13.60 -6.21
N ALA A 269 7.64 -13.14 -6.69
CA ALA A 269 7.83 -11.72 -7.03
C ALA A 269 6.99 -11.27 -8.25
N ASP A 270 6.69 -12.17 -9.16
CA ASP A 270 5.80 -11.94 -10.31
C ASP A 270 4.39 -11.52 -9.87
N ILE A 271 3.86 -12.13 -8.82
CA ILE A 271 2.59 -11.74 -8.23
C ILE A 271 2.65 -10.34 -7.62
N ALA A 272 3.75 -9.98 -6.94
CA ALA A 272 3.94 -8.64 -6.40
C ALA A 272 3.93 -7.57 -7.51
N LEU A 273 4.62 -7.84 -8.63
CA LEU A 273 4.63 -6.97 -9.79
C LEU A 273 3.25 -6.82 -10.42
N ALA A 274 2.51 -7.91 -10.56
CA ALA A 274 1.18 -7.90 -11.14
C ALA A 274 0.17 -7.15 -10.27
N LEU A 275 0.11 -7.43 -8.96
CA LEU A 275 -0.81 -6.79 -8.02
C LEU A 275 -0.48 -5.30 -7.80
N GLY A 276 0.78 -4.91 -7.95
CA GLY A 276 1.23 -3.52 -7.89
C GLY A 276 0.86 -2.66 -9.10
N LEU A 277 0.21 -3.20 -10.14
CA LEU A 277 -0.06 -2.52 -11.41
C LEU A 277 -0.67 -1.10 -11.26
N PRO A 278 -1.68 -0.84 -10.41
CA PRO A 278 -2.23 0.50 -10.23
C PRO A 278 -1.19 1.49 -9.68
N PHE A 279 -0.32 1.05 -8.77
CA PHE A 279 0.73 1.88 -8.21
C PHE A 279 1.83 2.13 -9.24
N TRP A 280 2.24 1.11 -9.99
CA TRP A 280 3.19 1.27 -11.09
C TRP A 280 2.72 2.27 -12.14
N ALA A 281 1.44 2.31 -12.45
CA ALA A 281 0.87 3.27 -13.40
C ALA A 281 1.06 4.72 -12.91
N GLU A 282 0.82 5.01 -11.62
CA GLU A 282 1.06 6.34 -11.05
C GLU A 282 2.55 6.68 -10.98
N GLY A 283 3.38 5.75 -10.51
CA GLY A 283 4.84 5.94 -10.43
C GLY A 283 5.46 6.18 -11.81
N LEU A 284 5.08 5.38 -12.81
CA LEU A 284 5.52 5.55 -14.18
C LEU A 284 5.08 6.90 -14.77
N ALA A 285 3.82 7.28 -14.52
CA ALA A 285 3.30 8.58 -14.95
C ALA A 285 4.11 9.73 -14.33
N ALA A 286 4.48 9.63 -13.05
CA ALA A 286 5.30 10.63 -12.37
C ALA A 286 6.72 10.71 -12.95
N VAL A 287 7.37 9.56 -13.21
CA VAL A 287 8.69 9.50 -13.85
C VAL A 287 8.64 10.10 -15.26
N LEU A 288 7.66 9.71 -16.08
CA LEU A 288 7.49 10.24 -17.43
C LEU A 288 7.22 11.74 -17.41
N GLN A 289 6.44 12.21 -16.46
CA GLN A 289 6.18 13.65 -16.26
C GLN A 289 7.47 14.41 -15.92
N GLY A 290 8.27 13.91 -14.99
CA GLY A 290 9.55 14.50 -14.61
C GLY A 290 10.53 14.56 -15.78
N LEU A 291 10.67 13.46 -16.53
CA LEU A 291 11.52 13.37 -17.70
C LEU A 291 11.06 14.34 -18.80
N TRP A 292 9.77 14.35 -19.10
CA TRP A 292 9.18 15.24 -20.11
C TRP A 292 9.39 16.71 -19.77
N ARG A 293 9.17 17.09 -18.50
CA ARG A 293 9.40 18.44 -18.01
C ARG A 293 10.86 18.85 -18.15
N ARG A 294 11.80 17.92 -17.87
CA ARG A 294 13.22 18.17 -18.03
C ARG A 294 13.62 18.37 -19.50
N MET A 295 12.99 17.63 -20.43
CA MET A 295 13.30 17.69 -21.88
C MET A 295 12.61 18.86 -22.59
N ARG A 296 11.36 19.16 -22.22
CA ARG A 296 10.49 20.11 -22.95
C ARG A 296 10.16 21.38 -22.18
N GLY A 297 10.59 21.52 -20.93
CA GLY A 297 10.31 22.69 -20.07
C GLY A 297 8.84 22.85 -19.67
N ARG A 298 7.95 21.93 -20.06
CA ARG A 298 6.51 21.96 -19.79
C ARG A 298 6.01 20.60 -19.30
N PRO A 299 4.98 20.58 -18.42
CA PRO A 299 4.45 19.32 -17.91
C PRO A 299 3.73 18.52 -18.99
N LEU A 300 3.83 17.17 -18.93
CA LEU A 300 3.10 16.25 -19.79
C LEU A 300 1.60 16.28 -19.42
N PHE A 301 1.31 16.14 -18.14
CA PHE A 301 -0.04 16.28 -17.59
C PHE A 301 -0.17 17.68 -16.98
N LYS A 302 -1.09 18.49 -17.50
CA LYS A 302 -1.38 19.84 -16.95
C LYS A 302 -1.86 19.80 -15.49
N ALA A 303 -2.31 18.63 -15.01
CA ALA A 303 -2.81 18.43 -13.65
C ALA A 303 -1.74 17.99 -12.64
N GLY A 304 -0.50 17.73 -13.07
CA GLY A 304 0.62 17.40 -12.19
C GLY A 304 0.81 15.89 -11.94
N SER A 305 -0.25 15.08 -11.89
CA SER A 305 -0.22 13.63 -11.65
C SER A 305 -1.29 12.92 -12.49
N LEU A 306 -1.19 11.59 -12.60
CA LEU A 306 -2.15 10.78 -13.36
C LEU A 306 -3.53 10.82 -12.70
N ASP A 307 -3.60 10.65 -11.40
CA ASP A 307 -4.82 10.69 -10.61
C ASP A 307 -5.55 12.03 -10.74
N ALA A 308 -4.84 13.15 -10.64
CA ALA A 308 -5.39 14.48 -10.82
C ALA A 308 -5.88 14.73 -12.25
N TRP A 309 -5.18 14.17 -13.25
CA TRP A 309 -5.61 14.22 -14.65
C TRP A 309 -6.90 13.41 -14.87
N LEU A 310 -6.99 12.21 -14.29
CA LEU A 310 -8.20 11.37 -14.35
C LEU A 310 -9.40 12.07 -13.72
N ARG A 311 -9.24 12.65 -12.52
CA ARG A 311 -10.31 13.40 -11.85
C ARG A 311 -10.77 14.61 -12.64
N ARG A 312 -9.84 15.30 -13.30
CA ARG A 312 -10.18 16.48 -14.12
C ARG A 312 -10.96 16.12 -15.39
N LYS A 313 -10.69 14.94 -15.99
CA LYS A 313 -11.36 14.49 -17.21
C LYS A 313 -12.66 13.72 -16.97
N GLY A 314 -12.66 12.84 -15.96
CA GLY A 314 -13.74 11.89 -15.72
C GLY A 314 -14.53 12.14 -14.45
N GLY A 315 -14.28 13.26 -13.75
CA GLY A 315 -14.97 13.58 -12.50
C GLY A 315 -14.26 13.04 -11.24
N PRO A 316 -14.78 13.36 -10.06
CA PRO A 316 -14.08 13.14 -8.78
C PRO A 316 -13.78 11.68 -8.47
N VAL A 317 -14.61 10.74 -8.93
CA VAL A 317 -14.45 9.28 -8.69
C VAL A 317 -13.72 8.53 -9.80
N ALA A 318 -13.35 9.22 -10.91
CA ALA A 318 -12.74 8.56 -12.07
C ALA A 318 -11.41 7.86 -11.73
N ALA A 319 -10.58 8.48 -10.90
CA ALA A 319 -9.33 7.87 -10.46
C ALA A 319 -9.56 6.58 -9.67
N PHE A 320 -10.54 6.56 -8.76
CA PHE A 320 -10.91 5.35 -8.01
C PHE A 320 -11.25 4.20 -8.94
N TYR A 321 -12.13 4.40 -9.93
CA TYR A 321 -12.52 3.34 -10.86
C TYR A 321 -11.38 2.85 -11.73
N VAL A 322 -10.52 3.76 -12.22
CA VAL A 322 -9.36 3.39 -13.04
C VAL A 322 -8.35 2.60 -12.21
N PHE A 323 -8.06 3.01 -10.96
CA PHE A 323 -7.15 2.29 -10.08
C PHE A 323 -7.69 0.90 -9.72
N CYS A 324 -8.99 0.77 -9.43
CA CYS A 324 -9.62 -0.53 -9.18
C CYS A 324 -9.62 -1.42 -10.45
N ALA A 325 -9.83 -0.85 -11.64
CA ALA A 325 -9.75 -1.60 -12.89
C ALA A 325 -8.33 -2.10 -13.19
N LEU A 326 -7.30 -1.27 -12.94
CA LEU A 326 -5.90 -1.67 -13.04
C LEU A 326 -5.55 -2.75 -12.01
N ALA A 327 -6.05 -2.64 -10.77
CA ALA A 327 -5.88 -3.66 -9.75
C ALA A 327 -6.54 -4.98 -10.16
N LEU A 328 -7.73 -4.93 -10.77
CA LEU A 328 -8.41 -6.12 -11.29
C LEU A 328 -7.60 -6.76 -12.43
N ALA A 329 -7.07 -5.97 -13.36
CA ALA A 329 -6.20 -6.47 -14.42
C ALA A 329 -4.94 -7.12 -13.84
N GLY A 330 -4.30 -6.49 -12.84
CA GLY A 330 -3.18 -7.05 -12.10
C GLY A 330 -3.52 -8.35 -11.37
N THR A 331 -4.70 -8.41 -10.75
CA THR A 331 -5.24 -9.61 -10.12
C THR A 331 -5.41 -10.77 -11.12
N LEU A 332 -6.00 -10.50 -12.28
CA LEU A 332 -6.15 -11.51 -13.33
C LEU A 332 -4.79 -12.00 -13.84
N ALA A 333 -3.81 -11.09 -14.00
CA ALA A 333 -2.45 -11.46 -14.35
C ALA A 333 -1.80 -12.33 -13.27
N ALA A 334 -1.92 -11.95 -11.98
CA ALA A 334 -1.40 -12.71 -10.84
C ALA A 334 -2.00 -14.11 -10.75
N LEU A 335 -3.31 -14.25 -10.96
CA LEU A 335 -3.98 -15.56 -10.97
C LEU A 335 -3.52 -16.43 -12.13
N ARG A 336 -3.25 -15.82 -13.30
CA ARG A 336 -2.69 -16.53 -14.45
C ARG A 336 -1.27 -17.03 -14.16
N THR A 337 -0.41 -16.18 -13.59
CA THR A 337 0.97 -16.59 -13.25
C THR A 337 1.01 -17.61 -12.13
N ALA A 338 0.03 -17.61 -11.22
CA ALA A 338 -0.09 -18.61 -10.15
C ALA A 338 -0.45 -20.02 -10.66
N GLN A 339 -0.93 -20.17 -11.90
CA GLN A 339 -1.26 -21.44 -12.53
C GLN A 339 -0.07 -22.11 -13.21
N PHE A 340 1.04 -21.38 -13.37
CA PHE A 340 2.31 -21.84 -13.94
C PHE A 340 3.36 -21.99 -12.84
#